data_7916007fa987c1897292864c23077a24
#
_entry.id   7916007fa987c1897292864c23077a24
#
_cell.length_a   1.000
_cell.length_b   1.000
_cell.length_c   1.000
_cell.angle_alpha   90.00
_cell.angle_beta   90.00
_cell.angle_gamma   90.00
#
_symmetry.space_group_name_H-M   'P 1'
#
loop_
_entity.id
_entity.type
_entity.pdbx_description
1 polymer ?
#
loop_
_entity_poly.entity_id
_entity_poly.type
_entity_poly.pdbx_seq_one_letter_code
_entity_poly.pdbx_strand_id
1 'polypeptide(L)'
;LGLVGSEMCIRDRFSISQISAIQFLSILVSFFILIFLFITSDFNFDLVYFHSHSEKPLIYKLSGVWGNHEGSMLLWILILVLFNFLFSLSKSSSQKFKEITVAVQSLMIFGFVLFLLLLSNPFNINNENFNDGLGLNPILQDPLLAIHPPILYIGYVGFSLIFSLSITGLLTSEVDKKWATIAKPWVFAAWSFLTAGIALGSYWAYYELGWGGYWFWDPVENASLMPWLSATALIHCVVVLQRRNTMQSWTMVLAILTFSLSLAGTFLVRSGVLNSVHTFASDPGRGLFILIFLFIILS
;
A
#
# COMPACT_ATOMS: atom_id res chain seq x y z
N LEU A 1 26.21 0.46 40.87
CA LEU A 1 24.79 0.06 41.08
C LEU A 1 23.78 1.13 40.65
N GLY A 2 24.21 2.31 40.15
CA GLY A 2 23.31 3.41 39.75
C GLY A 2 23.00 3.52 38.26
N LEU A 3 23.73 2.85 37.35
CA LEU A 3 23.59 3.01 35.91
C LEU A 3 22.54 2.04 35.25
N VAL A 4 22.26 0.91 35.88
CA VAL A 4 21.33 -0.09 35.38
C VAL A 4 19.85 0.36 35.55
N GLY A 5 19.57 1.24 36.51
CA GLY A 5 18.22 1.75 36.77
C GLY A 5 17.78 2.86 35.83
N SER A 6 18.70 3.63 35.24
CA SER A 6 18.35 4.74 34.34
C SER A 6 18.02 4.27 32.92
N GLU A 7 18.65 3.20 32.44
CA GLU A 7 18.35 2.64 31.12
C GLU A 7 16.99 1.94 31.06
N MET A 8 16.54 1.34 32.18
CA MET A 8 15.19 0.75 32.27
C MET A 8 14.08 1.79 32.23
N CYS A 9 14.30 2.98 32.78
CA CYS A 9 13.29 4.07 32.77
C CYS A 9 13.11 4.76 31.42
N ILE A 10 14.09 4.69 30.52
CA ILE A 10 14.00 5.30 29.19
C ILE A 10 13.31 4.33 28.20
N ARG A 11 13.43 3.02 28.41
CA ARG A 11 12.87 1.96 27.56
C ARG A 11 11.35 1.85 27.62
N ASP A 12 10.71 2.33 28.69
CA ASP A 12 9.28 2.18 28.92
C ASP A 12 8.43 3.42 28.55
N ARG A 13 9.01 4.44 27.90
CA ARG A 13 8.26 5.67 27.59
C ARG A 13 7.19 5.49 26.53
N PHE A 14 7.37 4.59 25.56
CA PHE A 14 6.36 4.30 24.53
C PHE A 14 6.34 2.81 24.20
N SER A 15 5.15 2.21 24.28
CA SER A 15 4.96 0.85 23.77
C SER A 15 4.97 0.87 22.24
N ILE A 16 5.29 -0.28 21.62
CA ILE A 16 5.27 -0.43 20.16
C ILE A 16 3.92 -0.09 19.56
N SER A 17 2.84 -0.45 20.24
CA SER A 17 1.48 -0.11 19.81
C SER A 17 1.22 1.40 19.85
N GLN A 18 1.80 2.14 20.82
CA GLN A 18 1.69 3.59 20.85
C GLN A 18 2.48 4.25 19.74
N ILE A 19 3.70 3.78 19.43
CA ILE A 19 4.49 4.28 18.30
C ILE A 19 3.77 4.02 16.98
N SER A 20 3.28 2.81 16.76
CA SER A 20 2.51 2.46 15.55
C SER A 20 1.20 3.24 15.46
N ALA A 21 0.54 3.54 16.59
CA ALA A 21 -0.65 4.39 16.64
C ALA A 21 -0.32 5.83 16.22
N ILE A 22 0.80 6.39 16.71
CA ILE A 22 1.24 7.74 16.32
C ILE A 22 1.52 7.79 14.81
N GLN A 23 2.24 6.80 14.25
CA GLN A 23 2.48 6.70 12.82
C GLN A 23 1.16 6.67 12.03
N PHE A 24 0.23 5.79 12.44
CA PHE A 24 -1.06 5.66 11.78
C PHE A 24 -1.88 6.94 11.85
N LEU A 25 -2.02 7.54 13.04
CA LEU A 25 -2.80 8.76 13.23
C LEU A 25 -2.22 9.96 12.46
N SER A 26 -0.89 10.09 12.39
CA SER A 26 -0.24 11.18 11.64
C SER A 26 -0.56 11.10 10.15
N ILE A 27 -0.44 9.91 9.54
CA ILE A 27 -0.75 9.72 8.12
C ILE A 27 -2.27 9.82 7.87
N LEU A 28 -3.10 9.31 8.79
CA LEU A 28 -4.56 9.42 8.72
C LEU A 28 -5.01 10.87 8.70
N VAL A 29 -4.46 11.70 9.60
CA VAL A 29 -4.74 13.15 9.64
C VAL A 29 -4.30 13.81 8.33
N SER A 30 -3.10 13.50 7.82
CA SER A 30 -2.64 14.03 6.53
C SER A 30 -3.59 13.65 5.39
N PHE A 31 -4.09 12.41 5.38
CA PHE A 31 -5.04 11.96 4.36
C PHE A 31 -6.40 12.68 4.47
N PHE A 32 -6.89 12.90 5.69
CA PHE A 32 -8.12 13.67 5.90
C PHE A 32 -7.95 15.15 5.53
N ILE A 33 -6.80 15.75 5.78
CA ILE A 33 -6.49 17.11 5.30
C ILE A 33 -6.58 17.16 3.77
N LEU A 34 -5.98 16.20 3.08
CA LEU A 34 -6.05 16.14 1.63
C LEU A 34 -7.50 15.99 1.12
N ILE A 35 -8.30 15.12 1.76
CA ILE A 35 -9.73 14.98 1.46
C ILE A 35 -10.45 16.32 1.66
N PHE A 36 -10.17 17.03 2.74
CA PHE A 36 -10.79 18.33 3.03
C PHE A 36 -10.46 19.36 1.95
N LEU A 37 -9.21 19.44 1.49
CA LEU A 37 -8.79 20.34 0.40
C LEU A 37 -9.56 20.06 -0.90
N PHE A 38 -9.78 18.78 -1.24
CA PHE A 38 -10.57 18.41 -2.41
C PHE A 38 -12.05 18.75 -2.26
N ILE A 39 -12.65 18.53 -1.07
CA ILE A 39 -14.06 18.85 -0.82
C ILE A 39 -14.29 20.38 -0.90
N THR A 40 -13.39 21.15 -0.30
CA THR A 40 -13.48 22.62 -0.30
C THR A 40 -13.05 23.26 -1.62
N SER A 41 -12.49 22.45 -2.55
CA SER A 41 -11.97 22.94 -3.84
C SER A 41 -10.91 24.03 -3.64
N ASP A 42 -9.94 23.77 -2.76
CA ASP A 42 -8.85 24.71 -2.49
C ASP A 42 -7.78 24.63 -3.59
N PHE A 43 -7.95 25.43 -4.63
CA PHE A 43 -7.08 25.46 -5.81
C PHE A 43 -5.70 26.13 -5.58
N ASN A 44 -5.41 26.58 -4.35
CA ASN A 44 -4.06 26.96 -3.97
C ASN A 44 -3.10 25.77 -3.91
N PHE A 45 -3.61 24.53 -3.92
CA PHE A 45 -2.81 23.32 -3.99
C PHE A 45 -2.80 22.75 -5.40
N ASP A 46 -1.59 22.50 -5.94
CA ASP A 46 -1.40 21.95 -7.29
C ASP A 46 -2.27 20.73 -7.55
N LEU A 47 -2.28 19.80 -6.59
CA LEU A 47 -2.99 18.54 -6.75
C LEU A 47 -4.51 18.73 -6.89
N VAL A 48 -5.09 19.66 -6.14
CA VAL A 48 -6.51 19.98 -6.21
C VAL A 48 -6.83 20.70 -7.53
N TYR A 49 -5.99 21.64 -7.94
CA TYR A 49 -6.14 22.36 -9.19
C TYR A 49 -6.15 21.41 -10.41
N PHE A 50 -5.18 20.50 -10.49
CA PHE A 50 -5.06 19.61 -11.64
C PHE A 50 -6.12 18.48 -11.67
N HIS A 51 -6.75 18.14 -10.55
CA HIS A 51 -7.60 16.94 -10.45
C HIS A 51 -8.99 17.20 -9.87
N SER A 52 -9.39 18.45 -9.64
CA SER A 52 -10.72 18.79 -9.16
C SER A 52 -11.33 20.00 -9.88
N HIS A 53 -12.62 20.24 -9.66
CA HIS A 53 -13.38 21.37 -10.19
C HIS A 53 -14.48 21.73 -9.20
N SER A 54 -14.89 23.01 -9.11
CA SER A 54 -15.89 23.47 -8.14
C SER A 54 -17.23 22.77 -8.30
N GLU A 55 -17.70 22.56 -9.54
CA GLU A 55 -19.00 21.95 -9.87
C GLU A 55 -19.00 20.41 -9.85
N LYS A 56 -17.86 19.78 -9.53
CA LYS A 56 -17.77 18.32 -9.53
C LYS A 56 -18.63 17.70 -8.42
N PRO A 57 -19.36 16.60 -8.67
CA PRO A 57 -20.06 15.83 -7.64
C PRO A 57 -19.10 15.36 -6.54
N LEU A 58 -19.59 15.37 -5.28
CA LEU A 58 -18.78 15.06 -4.10
C LEU A 58 -18.04 13.72 -4.20
N ILE A 59 -18.69 12.67 -4.75
CA ILE A 59 -18.06 11.36 -4.93
C ILE A 59 -16.80 11.44 -5.80
N TYR A 60 -16.80 12.29 -6.83
CA TYR A 60 -15.66 12.46 -7.73
C TYR A 60 -14.63 13.47 -7.21
N LYS A 61 -15.01 14.38 -6.31
CA LYS A 61 -14.05 15.14 -5.51
C LYS A 61 -13.28 14.20 -4.59
N LEU A 62 -13.97 13.29 -3.91
CA LEU A 62 -13.36 12.28 -3.04
C LEU A 62 -12.44 11.34 -3.82
N SER A 63 -12.92 10.77 -4.94
CA SER A 63 -12.09 9.85 -5.73
C SER A 63 -10.91 10.55 -6.42
N GLY A 64 -11.01 11.84 -6.69
CA GLY A 64 -9.91 12.66 -7.16
C GLY A 64 -8.69 12.64 -6.23
N VAL A 65 -8.90 12.42 -4.92
CA VAL A 65 -7.82 12.30 -3.94
C VAL A 65 -6.84 11.18 -4.30
N TRP A 66 -7.32 10.02 -4.74
CA TRP A 66 -6.48 8.88 -5.13
C TRP A 66 -6.41 8.63 -6.63
N GLY A 67 -7.07 9.44 -7.45
CA GLY A 67 -7.02 9.37 -8.90
C GLY A 67 -5.75 9.97 -9.54
N ASN A 68 -4.69 10.16 -8.79
CA ASN A 68 -3.44 10.79 -9.21
C ASN A 68 -2.23 10.14 -8.52
N HIS A 69 -1.01 10.54 -8.92
CA HIS A 69 0.23 9.98 -8.39
C HIS A 69 0.41 10.21 -6.88
N GLU A 70 0.23 11.45 -6.44
CA GLU A 70 0.59 11.93 -5.11
C GLU A 70 -0.40 11.38 -4.07
N GLY A 71 -1.68 11.60 -4.30
CA GLY A 71 -2.73 11.20 -3.37
C GLY A 71 -2.90 9.68 -3.27
N SER A 72 -2.73 8.95 -4.39
CA SER A 72 -2.71 7.48 -4.36
C SER A 72 -1.52 6.92 -3.59
N MET A 73 -0.37 7.61 -3.59
CA MET A 73 0.78 7.22 -2.77
C MET A 73 0.55 7.50 -1.29
N LEU A 74 -0.12 8.60 -0.95
CA LEU A 74 -0.51 8.86 0.45
C LEU A 74 -1.50 7.79 0.96
N LEU A 75 -2.45 7.35 0.12
CA LEU A 75 -3.33 6.22 0.43
C LEU A 75 -2.54 4.92 0.61
N TRP A 76 -1.53 4.66 -0.23
CA TRP A 76 -0.62 3.53 -0.09
C TRP A 76 0.06 3.51 1.29
N ILE A 77 0.63 4.65 1.70
CA ILE A 77 1.29 4.79 3.00
C ILE A 77 0.27 4.62 4.14
N LEU A 78 -0.93 5.17 4.00
CA LEU A 78 -2.00 5.01 4.98
C LEU A 78 -2.32 3.52 5.24
N ILE A 79 -2.37 2.71 4.19
CA ILE A 79 -2.59 1.27 4.32
C ILE A 79 -1.38 0.58 4.97
N LEU A 80 -0.15 0.96 4.62
CA LEU A 80 1.06 0.43 5.26
C LEU A 80 1.04 0.65 6.78
N VAL A 81 0.77 1.89 7.22
CA VAL A 81 0.73 2.22 8.65
C VAL A 81 -0.48 1.59 9.35
N LEU A 82 -1.61 1.41 8.66
CA LEU A 82 -2.77 0.70 9.18
C LEU A 82 -2.44 -0.76 9.50
N PHE A 83 -1.84 -1.50 8.55
CA PHE A 83 -1.43 -2.88 8.78
C PHE A 83 -0.38 -3.01 9.89
N ASN A 84 0.57 -2.06 9.96
CA ASN A 84 1.56 -1.99 11.03
C ASN A 84 0.90 -1.79 12.40
N PHE A 85 -0.03 -0.85 12.49
CA PHE A 85 -0.78 -0.56 13.73
C PHE A 85 -1.64 -1.76 14.14
N LEU A 86 -2.43 -2.33 13.24
CA LEU A 86 -3.28 -3.49 13.54
C LEU A 86 -2.45 -4.70 14.00
N PHE A 87 -1.29 -4.95 13.38
CA PHE A 87 -0.41 -6.02 13.80
C PHE A 87 0.22 -5.74 15.18
N SER A 88 0.56 -4.50 15.49
CA SER A 88 1.10 -4.12 16.80
C SER A 88 0.16 -4.44 17.96
N LEU A 89 -1.16 -4.46 17.71
CA LEU A 89 -2.20 -4.84 18.67
C LEU A 89 -2.37 -6.36 18.82
N SER A 90 -1.80 -7.16 17.92
CA SER A 90 -1.92 -8.62 17.93
C SER A 90 -1.32 -9.20 19.20
N LYS A 91 -2.05 -10.16 19.81
CA LYS A 91 -1.60 -10.94 20.99
C LYS A 91 -1.00 -12.29 20.61
N SER A 92 -0.98 -12.64 19.34
CA SER A 92 -0.64 -13.98 18.87
C SER A 92 0.87 -14.27 18.79
N SER A 93 1.73 -13.23 18.87
CA SER A 93 3.18 -13.35 18.75
C SER A 93 3.89 -12.98 20.04
N SER A 94 5.16 -13.45 20.19
CA SER A 94 6.01 -13.00 21.27
C SER A 94 6.33 -11.50 21.12
N GLN A 95 6.65 -10.84 22.22
CA GLN A 95 6.95 -9.40 22.19
C GLN A 95 8.13 -9.10 21.26
N LYS A 96 9.21 -9.88 21.32
CA LYS A 96 10.40 -9.72 20.47
C LYS A 96 10.07 -9.90 18.99
N PHE A 97 9.27 -10.93 18.62
CA PHE A 97 8.84 -11.16 17.24
C PHE A 97 8.02 -9.98 16.72
N LYS A 98 7.10 -9.46 17.52
CA LYS A 98 6.30 -8.27 17.19
C LYS A 98 7.18 -7.04 16.96
N GLU A 99 8.16 -6.81 17.85
CA GLU A 99 9.10 -5.69 17.75
C GLU A 99 9.86 -5.69 16.42
N ILE A 100 10.42 -6.83 16.06
CA ILE A 100 11.16 -6.96 14.79
C ILE A 100 10.22 -6.77 13.60
N THR A 101 9.03 -7.38 13.62
CA THR A 101 8.06 -7.24 12.50
C THR A 101 7.65 -5.78 12.30
N VAL A 102 7.31 -5.08 13.39
CA VAL A 102 6.93 -3.66 13.35
C VAL A 102 8.12 -2.80 12.90
N ALA A 103 9.35 -3.11 13.31
CA ALA A 103 10.54 -2.40 12.87
C ALA A 103 10.79 -2.57 11.36
N VAL A 104 10.69 -3.79 10.82
CA VAL A 104 10.81 -4.07 9.37
C VAL A 104 9.73 -3.34 8.59
N GLN A 105 8.47 -3.39 9.06
CA GLN A 105 7.37 -2.67 8.43
C GLN A 105 7.58 -1.15 8.48
N SER A 106 8.08 -0.61 9.59
CA SER A 106 8.37 0.82 9.75
C SER A 106 9.51 1.29 8.84
N LEU A 107 10.48 0.45 8.55
CA LEU A 107 11.54 0.75 7.58
C LEU A 107 10.97 0.91 6.16
N MET A 108 10.03 0.05 5.77
CA MET A 108 9.31 0.20 4.49
C MET A 108 8.46 1.48 4.46
N ILE A 109 7.73 1.76 5.55
CA ILE A 109 6.95 3.00 5.68
C ILE A 109 7.86 4.21 5.51
N PHE A 110 9.02 4.23 6.16
CA PHE A 110 10.00 5.31 6.05
C PHE A 110 10.43 5.53 4.59
N GLY A 111 10.75 4.47 3.84
CA GLY A 111 11.13 4.58 2.44
C GLY A 111 10.02 5.20 1.59
N PHE A 112 8.77 4.81 1.79
CA PHE A 112 7.64 5.40 1.06
C PHE A 112 7.30 6.83 1.49
N VAL A 113 7.46 7.17 2.78
CA VAL A 113 7.32 8.56 3.25
C VAL A 113 8.41 9.43 2.63
N LEU A 114 9.64 8.94 2.55
CA LEU A 114 10.73 9.66 1.88
C LEU A 114 10.42 9.88 0.39
N PHE A 115 9.90 8.85 -0.30
CA PHE A 115 9.42 8.98 -1.67
C PHE A 115 8.34 10.07 -1.80
N LEU A 116 7.36 10.06 -0.92
CA LEU A 116 6.27 11.04 -0.92
C LEU A 116 6.80 12.47 -0.76
N LEU A 117 7.68 12.69 0.20
CA LEU A 117 8.23 14.02 0.51
C LEU A 117 9.14 14.56 -0.59
N LEU A 118 9.93 13.70 -1.23
CA LEU A 118 10.94 14.14 -2.21
C LEU A 118 10.42 14.23 -3.64
N LEU A 119 9.49 13.31 -4.02
CA LEU A 119 9.14 13.13 -5.43
C LEU A 119 7.62 13.20 -5.69
N SER A 120 6.79 13.17 -4.66
CA SER A 120 5.35 12.99 -4.84
C SER A 120 4.51 13.71 -3.78
N ASN A 121 4.93 14.91 -3.39
CA ASN A 121 4.29 15.66 -2.30
C ASN A 121 2.89 16.14 -2.70
N PRO A 122 1.81 15.66 -2.05
CA PRO A 122 0.44 16.06 -2.39
C PRO A 122 0.05 17.46 -1.89
N PHE A 123 0.91 18.12 -1.10
CA PHE A 123 0.65 19.41 -0.48
C PHE A 123 1.49 20.53 -1.09
N ASN A 124 1.93 20.39 -2.34
CA ASN A 124 2.59 21.46 -3.05
C ASN A 124 1.62 22.62 -3.27
N ILE A 125 2.07 23.81 -2.91
CA ILE A 125 1.29 25.06 -3.04
C ILE A 125 1.54 25.62 -4.42
N ASN A 126 0.45 26.02 -5.09
CA ASN A 126 0.52 26.73 -6.35
C ASN A 126 0.93 28.19 -6.11
N ASN A 127 1.77 28.72 -6.99
CA ASN A 127 2.21 30.11 -6.94
C ASN A 127 1.25 31.07 -7.67
N GLU A 128 0.23 30.52 -8.35
CA GLU A 128 -0.76 31.30 -9.11
C GLU A 128 -2.14 31.17 -8.45
N ASN A 129 -2.94 32.22 -8.56
CA ASN A 129 -4.32 32.20 -8.07
C ASN A 129 -5.24 31.74 -9.20
N PHE A 130 -5.83 30.59 -9.08
CA PHE A 130 -6.81 30.04 -10.02
C PHE A 130 -8.23 30.20 -9.51
N ASN A 131 -9.14 30.61 -10.40
CA ASN A 131 -10.55 30.73 -10.07
C ASN A 131 -11.26 29.38 -9.99
N ASP A 132 -10.77 28.38 -10.75
CA ASP A 132 -11.30 27.02 -10.74
C ASP A 132 -10.23 26.03 -11.19
N GLY A 133 -10.47 24.72 -10.98
CA GLY A 133 -9.54 23.66 -11.33
C GLY A 133 -9.81 23.06 -12.71
N LEU A 134 -8.80 22.31 -13.23
CA LEU A 134 -8.87 21.68 -14.56
C LEU A 134 -9.82 20.48 -14.63
N GLY A 135 -10.23 19.93 -13.48
CA GLY A 135 -11.11 18.79 -13.39
C GLY A 135 -10.39 17.45 -13.41
N LEU A 136 -11.15 16.39 -13.11
CA LEU A 136 -10.70 15.01 -13.23
C LEU A 136 -11.02 14.50 -14.63
N ASN A 137 -10.14 13.67 -15.18
CA ASN A 137 -10.40 13.02 -16.47
C ASN A 137 -11.80 12.37 -16.45
N PRO A 138 -12.65 12.61 -17.44
CA PRO A 138 -14.02 12.06 -17.50
C PRO A 138 -14.09 10.55 -17.31
N ILE A 139 -13.14 9.81 -17.87
CA ILE A 139 -13.07 8.34 -17.75
C ILE A 139 -12.88 7.88 -16.29
N LEU A 140 -12.35 8.74 -15.42
CA LEU A 140 -12.18 8.49 -13.98
C LEU A 140 -13.42 8.88 -13.15
N GLN A 141 -14.45 9.44 -13.78
CA GLN A 141 -15.68 9.85 -13.13
C GLN A 141 -16.74 8.74 -13.18
N ASP A 142 -16.38 7.59 -12.64
CA ASP A 142 -17.23 6.41 -12.54
C ASP A 142 -17.29 5.90 -11.09
N PRO A 143 -18.45 5.45 -10.58
CA PRO A 143 -18.58 4.97 -9.20
C PRO A 143 -17.71 3.76 -8.88
N LEU A 144 -17.54 2.82 -9.83
CA LEU A 144 -16.65 1.66 -9.59
C LEU A 144 -15.19 2.06 -9.59
N LEU A 145 -14.80 2.98 -10.47
CA LEU A 145 -13.45 3.54 -10.43
C LEU A 145 -13.19 4.34 -9.15
N ALA A 146 -14.21 4.96 -8.57
CA ALA A 146 -14.06 5.62 -7.26
C ALA A 146 -13.78 4.60 -6.14
N ILE A 147 -14.35 3.40 -6.18
CA ILE A 147 -14.34 2.43 -5.08
C ILE A 147 -13.23 1.38 -5.23
N HIS A 148 -12.98 0.87 -6.44
CA HIS A 148 -12.08 -0.28 -6.63
C HIS A 148 -10.61 0.00 -6.27
N PRO A 149 -9.98 1.19 -6.53
CA PRO A 149 -8.59 1.39 -6.20
C PRO A 149 -8.26 1.30 -4.70
N PRO A 150 -9.05 1.90 -3.79
CA PRO A 150 -8.84 1.69 -2.36
C PRO A 150 -8.94 0.22 -1.92
N ILE A 151 -9.92 -0.53 -2.45
CA ILE A 151 -10.10 -1.95 -2.15
C ILE A 151 -8.90 -2.76 -2.67
N LEU A 152 -8.46 -2.51 -3.90
CA LEU A 152 -7.30 -3.15 -4.50
C LEU A 152 -6.04 -2.86 -3.68
N TYR A 153 -5.84 -1.62 -3.24
CA TYR A 153 -4.66 -1.23 -2.46
C TYR A 153 -4.63 -1.90 -1.09
N ILE A 154 -5.75 -2.10 -0.40
CA ILE A 154 -5.78 -2.86 0.86
C ILE A 154 -5.19 -4.26 0.65
N GLY A 155 -5.52 -4.93 -0.43
CA GLY A 155 -4.95 -6.23 -0.78
C GLY A 155 -3.50 -6.14 -1.23
N TYR A 156 -3.22 -5.29 -2.19
CA TYR A 156 -1.94 -5.16 -2.86
C TYR A 156 -0.82 -4.72 -1.89
N VAL A 157 -1.09 -3.73 -1.05
CA VAL A 157 -0.19 -3.21 -0.01
C VAL A 157 -0.16 -4.12 1.21
N GLY A 158 -1.28 -4.80 1.52
CA GLY A 158 -1.39 -5.68 2.69
C GLY A 158 -0.35 -6.81 2.70
N PHE A 159 0.16 -7.22 1.53
CA PHE A 159 1.25 -8.19 1.44
C PHE A 159 2.58 -7.69 2.03
N SER A 160 2.74 -6.40 2.28
CA SER A 160 3.90 -5.84 2.98
C SER A 160 4.06 -6.40 4.39
N LEU A 161 2.94 -6.59 5.10
CA LEU A 161 2.99 -7.18 6.44
C LEU A 161 3.43 -8.65 6.38
N ILE A 162 2.99 -9.40 5.37
CA ILE A 162 3.41 -10.79 5.18
C ILE A 162 4.91 -10.86 4.87
N PHE A 163 5.42 -9.94 4.06
CA PHE A 163 6.85 -9.76 3.83
C PHE A 163 7.59 -9.51 5.15
N SER A 164 7.13 -8.55 5.96
CA SER A 164 7.75 -8.22 7.25
C SER A 164 7.73 -9.40 8.23
N LEU A 165 6.64 -10.17 8.27
CA LEU A 165 6.53 -11.42 9.04
C LEU A 165 7.53 -12.47 8.57
N SER A 166 7.77 -12.54 7.24
CA SER A 166 8.71 -13.50 6.67
C SER A 166 10.16 -13.14 7.00
N ILE A 167 10.53 -11.87 6.84
CA ILE A 167 11.85 -11.38 7.25
C ILE A 167 12.08 -11.64 8.75
N THR A 168 11.09 -11.34 9.58
CA THR A 168 11.17 -11.62 11.02
C THR A 168 11.34 -13.10 11.31
N GLY A 169 10.55 -13.96 10.66
CA GLY A 169 10.65 -15.41 10.80
C GLY A 169 12.03 -15.96 10.42
N LEU A 170 12.63 -15.42 9.36
CA LEU A 170 14.00 -15.77 8.94
C LEU A 170 15.05 -15.28 9.94
N LEU A 171 14.95 -14.04 10.42
CA LEU A 171 15.88 -13.45 11.39
C LEU A 171 15.83 -14.15 12.76
N THR A 172 14.66 -14.62 13.17
CA THR A 172 14.47 -15.31 14.46
C THR A 172 14.55 -16.83 14.34
N SER A 173 14.64 -17.37 13.14
CA SER A 173 14.54 -18.81 12.85
C SER A 173 13.21 -19.43 13.34
N GLU A 174 12.14 -18.63 13.38
CA GLU A 174 10.81 -19.03 13.86
C GLU A 174 9.84 -19.24 12.67
N VAL A 175 10.20 -20.11 11.72
CA VAL A 175 9.35 -20.46 10.57
C VAL A 175 8.71 -21.82 10.80
N ASP A 176 7.60 -21.85 11.53
CA ASP A 176 6.92 -23.05 11.97
C ASP A 176 5.39 -22.91 11.89
N LYS A 177 4.67 -23.89 12.50
CA LYS A 177 3.20 -23.86 12.60
C LYS A 177 2.67 -22.59 13.29
N LYS A 178 3.41 -22.05 14.27
CA LYS A 178 3.02 -20.86 15.00
C LYS A 178 3.12 -19.62 14.10
N TRP A 179 4.23 -19.51 13.37
CA TRP A 179 4.37 -18.48 12.36
C TRP A 179 3.22 -18.52 11.33
N ALA A 180 2.92 -19.70 10.80
CA ALA A 180 1.82 -19.87 9.84
C ALA A 180 0.46 -19.48 10.43
N THR A 181 0.23 -19.77 11.72
CA THR A 181 -1.00 -19.37 12.40
C THR A 181 -1.12 -17.85 12.54
N ILE A 182 0.00 -17.15 12.77
CA ILE A 182 0.06 -15.68 12.84
C ILE A 182 -0.14 -15.07 11.46
N ALA A 183 0.54 -15.57 10.43
CA ALA A 183 0.52 -15.01 9.08
C ALA A 183 -0.80 -15.27 8.32
N LYS A 184 -1.41 -16.42 8.54
CA LYS A 184 -2.59 -16.88 7.79
C LYS A 184 -3.73 -15.86 7.68
N PRO A 185 -4.26 -15.24 8.75
CA PRO A 185 -5.36 -14.28 8.64
C PRO A 185 -4.99 -13.07 7.76
N TRP A 186 -3.74 -12.62 7.81
CA TRP A 186 -3.25 -11.50 7.02
C TRP A 186 -3.13 -11.85 5.54
N VAL A 187 -2.62 -13.05 5.23
CA VAL A 187 -2.54 -13.55 3.84
C VAL A 187 -3.93 -13.65 3.23
N PHE A 188 -4.90 -14.24 3.95
CA PHE A 188 -6.26 -14.36 3.48
C PHE A 188 -6.94 -12.99 3.31
N ALA A 189 -6.78 -12.08 4.26
CA ALA A 189 -7.32 -10.73 4.17
C ALA A 189 -6.77 -10.00 2.94
N ALA A 190 -5.45 -9.95 2.78
CA ALA A 190 -4.81 -9.29 1.64
C ALA A 190 -5.25 -9.91 0.30
N TRP A 191 -5.26 -11.23 0.20
CA TRP A 191 -5.72 -11.94 -1.00
C TRP A 191 -7.18 -11.66 -1.34
N SER A 192 -8.07 -11.64 -0.32
CA SER A 192 -9.50 -11.38 -0.52
C SER A 192 -9.75 -9.96 -1.02
N PHE A 193 -9.09 -8.97 -0.43
CA PHE A 193 -9.20 -7.57 -0.89
C PHE A 193 -8.60 -7.39 -2.28
N LEU A 194 -7.47 -8.02 -2.60
CA LEU A 194 -6.90 -7.97 -3.93
C LEU A 194 -7.83 -8.62 -4.95
N THR A 195 -8.43 -9.78 -4.62
CA THR A 195 -9.43 -10.45 -5.47
C THR A 195 -10.63 -9.54 -5.76
N ALA A 196 -11.19 -8.92 -4.71
CA ALA A 196 -12.32 -8.01 -4.86
C ALA A 196 -11.94 -6.78 -5.70
N GLY A 197 -10.75 -6.19 -5.45
CA GLY A 197 -10.25 -5.05 -6.21
C GLY A 197 -10.06 -5.37 -7.69
N ILE A 198 -9.44 -6.50 -8.02
CA ILE A 198 -9.26 -6.97 -9.41
C ILE A 198 -10.64 -7.19 -10.06
N ALA A 199 -11.57 -7.87 -9.40
CA ALA A 199 -12.89 -8.15 -9.94
C ALA A 199 -13.69 -6.87 -10.24
N LEU A 200 -13.65 -5.89 -9.33
CA LEU A 200 -14.32 -4.59 -9.51
C LEU A 200 -13.67 -3.78 -10.64
N GLY A 201 -12.33 -3.78 -10.71
CA GLY A 201 -11.59 -3.11 -11.78
C GLY A 201 -11.88 -3.72 -13.16
N SER A 202 -11.93 -5.06 -13.24
CA SER A 202 -12.31 -5.77 -14.48
C SER A 202 -13.74 -5.47 -14.91
N TYR A 203 -14.66 -5.34 -13.95
CA TYR A 203 -16.04 -4.98 -14.25
C TYR A 203 -16.14 -3.53 -14.74
N TRP A 204 -15.41 -2.59 -14.13
CA TRP A 204 -15.31 -1.22 -14.65
C TRP A 204 -14.76 -1.19 -16.08
N ALA A 205 -13.63 -1.86 -16.34
CA ALA A 205 -13.02 -1.90 -17.65
C ALA A 205 -13.96 -2.48 -18.73
N TYR A 206 -14.77 -3.47 -18.37
CA TYR A 206 -15.71 -4.12 -19.27
C TYR A 206 -16.74 -3.15 -19.86
N TYR A 207 -17.37 -2.31 -19.04
CA TYR A 207 -18.43 -1.43 -19.53
C TYR A 207 -17.94 -0.04 -19.92
N GLU A 208 -16.88 0.47 -19.27
CA GLU A 208 -16.39 1.84 -19.50
C GLU A 208 -15.44 1.92 -20.70
N LEU A 209 -14.52 0.97 -20.82
CA LEU A 209 -13.49 1.01 -21.85
C LEU A 209 -13.93 0.38 -23.18
N GLY A 210 -15.04 -0.35 -23.20
CA GLY A 210 -15.58 -0.97 -24.41
C GLY A 210 -14.65 -2.02 -25.05
N TRP A 211 -13.77 -2.64 -24.27
CA TRP A 211 -12.79 -3.62 -24.78
C TRP A 211 -13.38 -4.96 -25.18
N GLY A 212 -14.68 -5.15 -25.04
CA GLY A 212 -15.40 -6.35 -25.49
C GLY A 212 -15.16 -7.62 -24.68
N GLY A 213 -14.41 -7.53 -23.56
CA GLY A 213 -14.10 -8.65 -22.69
C GLY A 213 -13.92 -8.21 -21.24
N TYR A 214 -14.01 -9.19 -20.33
CA TYR A 214 -13.89 -8.96 -18.89
C TYR A 214 -12.43 -8.82 -18.45
N TRP A 215 -11.47 -9.34 -19.21
CA TRP A 215 -10.03 -9.25 -19.00
C TRP A 215 -9.33 -9.01 -20.32
N PHE A 216 -8.52 -7.98 -20.39
CA PHE A 216 -7.93 -7.53 -21.65
C PHE A 216 -6.41 -7.73 -21.72
N TRP A 217 -5.81 -8.28 -20.67
CA TRP A 217 -4.36 -8.46 -20.57
C TRP A 217 -3.56 -7.15 -20.63
N ASP A 218 -4.20 -6.05 -20.22
CA ASP A 218 -3.50 -4.78 -20.09
C ASP A 218 -2.30 -4.92 -19.14
N PRO A 219 -1.17 -4.26 -19.42
CA PRO A 219 0.00 -4.36 -18.56
C PRO A 219 -0.25 -4.06 -17.08
N VAL A 220 -1.15 -3.12 -16.76
CA VAL A 220 -1.49 -2.78 -15.36
C VAL A 220 -2.41 -3.83 -14.74
N GLU A 221 -3.34 -4.41 -15.50
CA GLU A 221 -4.11 -5.57 -15.06
C GLU A 221 -3.17 -6.72 -14.70
N ASN A 222 -2.21 -7.04 -15.57
CA ASN A 222 -1.21 -8.08 -15.32
C ASN A 222 -0.33 -7.75 -14.10
N ALA A 223 0.01 -6.48 -13.86
CA ALA A 223 0.77 -6.06 -12.70
C ALA A 223 0.03 -6.37 -11.38
N SER A 224 -1.32 -6.35 -11.38
CA SER A 224 -2.12 -6.75 -10.23
C SER A 224 -2.32 -8.27 -10.14
N LEU A 225 -2.37 -8.97 -11.27
CA LEU A 225 -2.55 -10.40 -11.36
C LEU A 225 -1.32 -11.19 -10.86
N MET A 226 -0.11 -10.70 -11.12
CA MET A 226 1.12 -11.36 -10.69
C MET A 226 1.19 -11.63 -9.17
N PRO A 227 1.03 -10.63 -8.29
CA PRO A 227 1.00 -10.89 -6.85
C PRO A 227 -0.21 -11.71 -6.42
N TRP A 228 -1.35 -11.63 -7.11
CA TRP A 228 -2.52 -12.46 -6.83
C TRP A 228 -2.25 -13.94 -7.07
N LEU A 229 -1.59 -14.31 -8.17
CA LEU A 229 -1.20 -15.68 -8.47
C LEU A 229 -0.20 -16.23 -7.44
N SER A 230 0.84 -15.44 -7.11
CA SER A 230 1.82 -15.79 -6.09
C SER A 230 1.16 -15.95 -4.71
N ALA A 231 0.24 -15.05 -4.35
CA ALA A 231 -0.51 -15.12 -3.10
C ALA A 231 -1.42 -16.34 -3.03
N THR A 232 -2.03 -16.75 -4.15
CA THR A 232 -2.84 -17.97 -4.24
C THR A 232 -1.98 -19.20 -3.91
N ALA A 233 -0.79 -19.31 -4.47
CA ALA A 233 0.17 -20.36 -4.12
C ALA A 233 0.60 -20.27 -2.64
N LEU A 234 0.85 -19.04 -2.14
CA LEU A 234 1.22 -18.79 -0.76
C LEU A 234 0.16 -19.27 0.23
N ILE A 235 -1.13 -19.04 -0.05
CA ILE A 235 -2.24 -19.54 0.79
C ILE A 235 -2.12 -21.04 1.01
N HIS A 236 -1.90 -21.81 -0.04
CA HIS A 236 -1.76 -23.26 0.05
C HIS A 236 -0.54 -23.64 0.90
N CYS A 237 0.62 -22.98 0.68
CA CYS A 237 1.83 -23.25 1.46
C CYS A 237 1.64 -22.91 2.95
N VAL A 238 1.00 -21.79 3.29
CA VAL A 238 0.73 -21.38 4.67
C VAL A 238 -0.20 -22.39 5.36
N VAL A 239 -1.24 -22.88 4.67
CA VAL A 239 -2.15 -23.90 5.23
C VAL A 239 -1.43 -25.23 5.46
N VAL A 240 -0.57 -25.65 4.54
CA VAL A 240 0.26 -26.87 4.68
C VAL A 240 1.25 -26.72 5.83
N LEU A 241 1.95 -25.58 5.90
CA LEU A 241 2.88 -25.29 6.98
C LEU A 241 2.18 -25.32 8.36
N GLN A 242 1.00 -24.70 8.46
CA GLN A 242 0.22 -24.71 9.71
C GLN A 242 -0.18 -26.14 10.15
N ARG A 243 -0.58 -26.98 9.21
CA ARG A 243 -1.08 -28.33 9.53
C ARG A 243 0.05 -29.35 9.71
N ARG A 244 1.05 -29.34 8.82
CA ARG A 244 2.05 -30.40 8.68
C ARG A 244 3.46 -29.99 9.09
N ASN A 245 3.73 -28.70 9.31
CA ASN A 245 5.07 -28.15 9.56
C ASN A 245 6.07 -28.44 8.42
N THR A 246 5.60 -28.44 7.19
CA THR A 246 6.39 -28.66 5.98
C THR A 246 6.23 -27.45 5.03
N MET A 247 7.04 -27.38 3.96
CA MET A 247 7.04 -26.31 2.97
C MET A 247 7.50 -24.93 3.51
N GLN A 248 8.32 -24.90 4.55
CA GLN A 248 8.83 -23.66 5.15
C GLN A 248 9.51 -22.76 4.12
N SER A 249 10.48 -23.29 3.36
CA SER A 249 11.21 -22.54 2.35
C SER A 249 10.31 -21.97 1.25
N TRP A 250 9.37 -22.78 0.74
CA TRP A 250 8.42 -22.31 -0.27
C TRP A 250 7.50 -21.24 0.28
N THR A 251 7.06 -21.37 1.53
CA THR A 251 6.23 -20.34 2.17
C THR A 251 6.98 -19.00 2.27
N MET A 252 8.25 -19.02 2.67
CA MET A 252 9.07 -17.81 2.75
C MET A 252 9.32 -17.18 1.39
N VAL A 253 9.74 -18.00 0.40
CA VAL A 253 9.98 -17.52 -0.96
C VAL A 253 8.72 -16.86 -1.56
N LEU A 254 7.56 -17.53 -1.46
CA LEU A 254 6.31 -16.99 -1.99
C LEU A 254 5.85 -15.74 -1.25
N ALA A 255 6.05 -15.65 0.07
CA ALA A 255 5.68 -14.48 0.85
C ALA A 255 6.52 -13.25 0.46
N ILE A 256 7.85 -13.43 0.30
CA ILE A 256 8.75 -12.38 -0.17
C ILE A 256 8.41 -12.02 -1.63
N LEU A 257 8.27 -13.02 -2.51
CA LEU A 257 7.96 -12.81 -3.92
C LEU A 257 6.65 -12.05 -4.12
N THR A 258 5.60 -12.38 -3.37
CA THR A 258 4.27 -11.73 -3.52
C THR A 258 4.35 -10.22 -3.33
N PHE A 259 5.01 -9.76 -2.27
CA PHE A 259 5.16 -8.32 -2.05
C PHE A 259 6.16 -7.68 -3.04
N SER A 260 7.22 -8.39 -3.40
CA SER A 260 8.15 -7.93 -4.43
C SER A 260 7.47 -7.71 -5.77
N LEU A 261 6.53 -8.58 -6.15
CA LEU A 261 5.70 -8.40 -7.35
C LEU A 261 4.75 -7.20 -7.22
N SER A 262 4.20 -6.93 -6.03
CA SER A 262 3.42 -5.70 -5.79
C SER A 262 4.28 -4.44 -5.96
N LEU A 263 5.53 -4.44 -5.47
CA LEU A 263 6.45 -3.32 -5.68
C LEU A 263 6.88 -3.18 -7.14
N ALA A 264 7.19 -4.30 -7.81
CA ALA A 264 7.52 -4.31 -9.24
C ALA A 264 6.35 -3.76 -10.09
N GLY A 265 5.12 -4.16 -9.79
CA GLY A 265 3.93 -3.60 -10.42
C GLY A 265 3.76 -2.10 -10.14
N THR A 266 4.03 -1.65 -8.92
CA THR A 266 4.01 -0.22 -8.57
C THR A 266 5.06 0.56 -9.38
N PHE A 267 6.26 0.01 -9.55
CA PHE A 267 7.28 0.55 -10.45
C PHE A 267 6.74 0.66 -11.89
N LEU A 268 6.21 -0.42 -12.45
CA LEU A 268 5.71 -0.46 -13.81
C LEU A 268 4.62 0.60 -14.08
N VAL A 269 3.67 0.74 -13.16
CA VAL A 269 2.54 1.69 -13.28
C VAL A 269 2.99 3.15 -13.18
N ARG A 270 4.05 3.45 -12.40
CA ARG A 270 4.48 4.82 -12.09
C ARG A 270 5.70 5.30 -12.86
N SER A 271 6.43 4.41 -13.51
CA SER A 271 7.64 4.76 -14.25
C SER A 271 7.38 5.34 -15.65
N GLY A 272 6.18 5.14 -16.18
CA GLY A 272 5.87 5.46 -17.58
C GLY A 272 6.53 4.53 -18.60
N VAL A 273 7.08 3.39 -18.17
CA VAL A 273 7.65 2.37 -19.06
C VAL A 273 6.54 1.64 -19.84
N LEU A 274 5.34 1.54 -19.24
CA LEU A 274 4.20 0.88 -19.85
C LEU A 274 3.24 1.89 -20.47
N ASN A 275 2.67 1.53 -21.60
CA ASN A 275 1.57 2.27 -22.23
C ASN A 275 0.25 1.55 -21.89
N SER A 276 -0.56 2.18 -21.02
CA SER A 276 -1.87 1.66 -20.58
C SER A 276 -2.78 2.82 -20.20
N VAL A 277 -4.08 2.62 -20.33
CA VAL A 277 -5.11 3.57 -19.84
C VAL A 277 -5.13 3.70 -18.33
N HIS A 278 -4.55 2.74 -17.62
CA HIS A 278 -4.43 2.72 -16.17
C HIS A 278 -3.10 3.32 -15.66
N THR A 279 -2.16 3.69 -16.54
CA THR A 279 -0.91 4.29 -16.13
C THR A 279 -1.10 5.78 -15.83
N PHE A 280 -0.40 6.24 -14.83
CA PHE A 280 -0.24 7.67 -14.60
C PHE A 280 0.70 8.30 -15.64
N ALA A 281 0.78 9.62 -15.66
CA ALA A 281 1.74 10.33 -16.51
C ALA A 281 3.16 9.80 -16.28
N SER A 282 3.93 9.72 -17.38
CA SER A 282 5.30 9.20 -17.34
C SER A 282 6.19 10.06 -16.44
N ASP A 283 6.81 9.43 -15.43
CA ASP A 283 7.78 10.05 -14.53
C ASP A 283 8.93 9.08 -14.23
N PRO A 284 10.01 9.13 -15.02
CA PRO A 284 11.15 8.24 -14.84
C PRO A 284 11.84 8.37 -13.47
N GLY A 285 11.80 9.58 -12.86
CA GLY A 285 12.40 9.80 -11.53
C GLY A 285 11.68 9.02 -10.43
N ARG A 286 10.34 9.02 -10.44
CA ARG A 286 9.51 8.24 -9.53
C ARG A 286 9.73 6.74 -9.74
N GLY A 287 9.80 6.30 -10.99
CA GLY A 287 10.09 4.90 -11.32
C GLY A 287 11.45 4.46 -10.79
N LEU A 288 12.51 5.23 -11.04
CA LEU A 288 13.86 4.91 -10.59
C LEU A 288 13.95 4.76 -9.06
N PHE A 289 13.31 5.65 -8.31
CA PHE A 289 13.28 5.55 -6.84
C PHE A 289 12.67 4.22 -6.38
N ILE A 290 11.50 3.85 -6.92
CA ILE A 290 10.81 2.61 -6.54
C ILE A 290 11.66 1.38 -6.92
N LEU A 291 12.35 1.41 -8.05
CA LEU A 291 13.23 0.32 -8.48
C LEU A 291 14.44 0.17 -7.55
N ILE A 292 15.09 1.27 -7.18
CA ILE A 292 16.20 1.28 -6.21
C ILE A 292 15.71 0.78 -4.85
N PHE A 293 14.54 1.25 -4.42
CA PHE A 293 13.94 0.84 -3.15
C PHE A 293 13.61 -0.66 -3.12
N LEU A 294 13.05 -1.20 -4.21
CA LEU A 294 12.83 -2.63 -4.39
C LEU A 294 14.15 -3.41 -4.24
N PHE A 295 15.22 -2.92 -4.87
CA PHE A 295 16.52 -3.56 -4.80
C PHE A 295 17.08 -3.56 -3.37
N ILE A 296 16.96 -2.45 -2.65
CA ILE A 296 17.38 -2.33 -1.24
C ILE A 296 16.61 -3.29 -0.32
N ILE A 297 15.29 -3.46 -0.55
CA ILE A 297 14.46 -4.34 0.28
C ILE A 297 14.80 -5.82 0.05
N LEU A 298 15.26 -6.18 -1.16
CA LEU A 298 15.58 -7.56 -1.53
C LEU A 298 17.04 -7.95 -1.27
N SER A 299 17.94 -6.99 -0.98
CA SER A 299 19.35 -7.23 -0.66
C SER A 299 19.55 -7.57 0.81
#